data_e3ebe6abcc6fa8a16e44981e04b735d6
#
_entry.id   e3ebe6abcc6fa8a16e44981e04b735d6
#
_cell.length_a   1.000
_cell.length_b   1.000
_cell.length_c   1.000
_cell.angle_alpha   90.00
_cell.angle_beta   90.00
_cell.angle_gamma   90.00
#
_symmetry.space_group_name_H-M   'P 1'
#
loop_
_entity.id
_entity.type
_entity.pdbx_description
1 polymer ?
#
loop_
_entity_poly.entity_id
_entity_poly.type
_entity_poly.pdbx_seq_one_letter_code
_entity_poly.pdbx_strand_id
1 'polypeptide(L)'
;MITETHLKKTFSSFKIRNYRFLWTSDCLQAWAEYMELVVLSWLILEMSSSPLLVGLYGALRFMGTIMSPAFGVIVDRFDRKLLLILVRGSFVLNGLVILAITLLGTLDTIVILVMAGLLGLSKTFDMVIRQSILPAVVGDKNLNNGVALARAGGDVTQMIGPVVGGIVLAFLNVKVSYGIIVALYFISLLCAINIGNISPNQSLRDLNVLNNLKAGVRFVNQTPVIAALLALAVIINLATFPIYFGLISVLAKEVFDSTSTGLGFMMGTYSLGAVLGSLFAGGRDSSGRIGRFAIGGAFLWSVAIILLALVPSFIISLPALFIGGLGQSICVVSIAMMLLSLTPDNLRGRVMGLRQLAVYSLPLGLLISGTIAEILGVRVAILVDGLLGVLLVTVCFMVWPDILKARSIRERMES
;
A
#
# COMPACT_ATOMS: atom_id res chain seq x y z
N MET A 1 -26.18 27.13 -4.88
CA MET A 1 -26.96 26.27 -3.96
C MET A 1 -26.72 24.76 -4.12
N ILE A 2 -26.57 24.24 -5.35
CA ILE A 2 -26.27 22.78 -5.61
C ILE A 2 -24.87 22.39 -5.11
N THR A 3 -23.87 23.24 -5.29
CA THR A 3 -22.46 23.01 -4.89
C THR A 3 -22.23 22.95 -3.38
N GLU A 4 -22.91 23.79 -2.60
CA GLU A 4 -22.75 23.80 -1.13
C GLU A 4 -23.33 22.55 -0.44
N THR A 5 -24.44 22.03 -0.97
CA THR A 5 -25.08 20.83 -0.43
C THR A 5 -24.25 19.56 -0.73
N HIS A 6 -23.60 19.51 -1.87
CA HIS A 6 -22.67 18.41 -2.24
C HIS A 6 -21.37 18.46 -1.41
N LEU A 7 -20.75 19.63 -1.23
CA LEU A 7 -19.58 19.79 -0.35
C LEU A 7 -19.88 19.41 1.11
N LYS A 8 -21.03 19.80 1.65
CA LYS A 8 -21.46 19.42 3.02
C LYS A 8 -21.67 17.91 3.17
N LYS A 9 -22.09 17.19 2.12
CA LYS A 9 -22.19 15.73 2.10
C LYS A 9 -20.80 15.06 1.98
N THR A 10 -19.91 15.61 1.18
CA THR A 10 -18.53 15.07 0.96
C THR A 10 -17.70 15.05 2.24
N PHE A 11 -17.89 16.01 3.15
CA PHE A 11 -17.16 16.11 4.41
C PHE A 11 -18.00 15.75 5.64
N SER A 12 -19.06 14.95 5.45
CA SER A 12 -20.00 14.63 6.55
C SER A 12 -19.33 13.87 7.71
N SER A 13 -18.37 13.00 7.45
CA SER A 13 -17.64 12.22 8.48
C SER A 13 -16.77 13.11 9.38
N PHE A 14 -16.29 14.26 8.91
CA PHE A 14 -15.53 15.20 9.75
C PHE A 14 -16.38 15.91 10.82
N LYS A 15 -17.71 15.81 10.78
CA LYS A 15 -18.57 16.26 11.89
C LYS A 15 -18.40 15.38 13.13
N ILE A 16 -17.97 14.14 12.96
CA ILE A 16 -17.75 13.17 14.04
C ILE A 16 -16.37 13.45 14.67
N ARG A 17 -16.34 13.83 15.95
CA ARG A 17 -15.10 14.15 16.68
C ARG A 17 -14.10 13.00 16.62
N ASN A 18 -14.52 11.78 16.92
CA ASN A 18 -13.65 10.60 16.92
C ASN A 18 -13.06 10.33 15.53
N TYR A 19 -13.81 10.59 14.46
CA TYR A 19 -13.31 10.44 13.09
C TYR A 19 -12.23 11.46 12.76
N ARG A 20 -12.35 12.71 13.21
CA ARG A 20 -11.29 13.72 13.01
C ARG A 20 -9.97 13.27 13.64
N PHE A 21 -10.01 12.79 14.89
CA PHE A 21 -8.81 12.29 15.55
C PHE A 21 -8.24 11.04 14.86
N LEU A 22 -9.09 10.10 14.47
CA LEU A 22 -8.66 8.89 13.74
C LEU A 22 -8.02 9.25 12.40
N TRP A 23 -8.69 10.07 11.60
CA TRP A 23 -8.20 10.50 10.30
C TRP A 23 -6.87 11.27 10.38
N THR A 24 -6.76 12.21 11.32
CA THR A 24 -5.51 12.96 11.53
C THR A 24 -4.39 12.03 11.99
N SER A 25 -4.67 11.11 12.94
CA SER A 25 -3.72 10.10 13.38
C SER A 25 -3.23 9.26 12.20
N ASP A 26 -4.15 8.78 11.35
CA ASP A 26 -3.82 7.94 10.19
C ASP A 26 -3.00 8.68 9.13
N CYS A 27 -3.33 9.95 8.86
CA CYS A 27 -2.56 10.76 7.91
C CYS A 27 -1.14 11.05 8.42
N LEU A 28 -0.99 11.42 9.68
CA LEU A 28 0.33 11.69 10.28
C LEU A 28 1.20 10.42 10.31
N GLN A 29 0.58 9.29 10.67
CA GLN A 29 1.25 7.99 10.64
C GLN A 29 1.74 7.64 9.24
N ALA A 30 0.85 7.73 8.24
CA ALA A 30 1.19 7.43 6.85
C ALA A 30 2.27 8.39 6.32
N TRP A 31 2.19 9.67 6.67
CA TRP A 31 3.21 10.64 6.29
C TRP A 31 4.58 10.25 6.83
N ALA A 32 4.67 9.95 8.13
CA ALA A 32 5.92 9.49 8.75
C ALA A 32 6.45 8.22 8.07
N GLU A 33 5.59 7.22 7.80
CA GLU A 33 5.98 5.97 7.13
C GLU A 33 6.53 6.18 5.72
N TYR A 34 5.96 7.09 4.93
CA TYR A 34 6.46 7.39 3.58
C TYR A 34 7.75 8.22 3.60
N MET A 35 7.91 9.14 4.57
CA MET A 35 9.19 9.81 4.80
C MET A 35 10.27 8.80 5.18
N GLU A 36 9.97 7.91 6.12
CA GLU A 36 10.88 6.86 6.60
C GLU A 36 11.29 5.90 5.48
N LEU A 37 10.36 5.55 4.59
CA LEU A 37 10.66 4.71 3.43
C LEU A 37 11.78 5.32 2.57
N VAL A 38 11.71 6.62 2.28
CA VAL A 38 12.75 7.32 1.50
C VAL A 38 14.05 7.41 2.28
N VAL A 39 13.99 7.84 3.53
CA VAL A 39 15.18 8.07 4.35
C VAL A 39 15.97 6.78 4.55
N LEU A 40 15.30 5.68 4.94
CA LEU A 40 16.00 4.43 5.24
C LEU A 40 16.44 3.69 3.98
N SER A 41 15.63 3.66 2.91
CA SER A 41 16.08 3.04 1.65
C SER A 41 17.30 3.74 1.08
N TRP A 42 17.36 5.07 1.19
CA TRP A 42 18.52 5.86 0.78
C TRP A 42 19.75 5.57 1.63
N LEU A 43 19.60 5.57 2.97
CA LEU A 43 20.69 5.32 3.90
C LEU A 43 21.28 3.91 3.76
N ILE A 44 20.43 2.88 3.61
CA ILE A 44 20.89 1.52 3.37
C ILE A 44 21.80 1.48 2.13
N LEU A 45 21.35 2.10 1.04
CA LEU A 45 22.14 2.13 -0.18
C LEU A 45 23.42 2.98 -0.04
N GLU A 46 23.39 4.03 0.79
CA GLU A 46 24.57 4.87 1.07
C GLU A 46 25.62 4.13 1.90
N MET A 47 25.17 3.33 2.87
CA MET A 47 26.06 2.59 3.80
C MET A 47 26.53 1.26 3.24
N SER A 48 25.72 0.56 2.46
CA SER A 48 26.01 -0.81 2.01
C SER A 48 26.33 -0.93 0.53
N SER A 49 25.92 0.05 -0.29
CA SER A 49 25.97 -0.02 -1.76
C SER A 49 25.32 -1.30 -2.32
N SER A 50 24.35 -1.89 -1.59
CA SER A 50 23.74 -3.17 -1.95
C SER A 50 22.25 -3.01 -2.28
N PRO A 51 21.86 -3.16 -3.56
CA PRO A 51 20.48 -3.26 -3.99
C PRO A 51 19.68 -4.37 -3.30
N LEU A 52 20.34 -5.50 -3.01
CA LEU A 52 19.73 -6.62 -2.29
C LEU A 52 19.26 -6.21 -0.88
N LEU A 53 20.08 -5.45 -0.13
CA LEU A 53 19.70 -4.99 1.20
C LEU A 53 18.55 -3.98 1.18
N VAL A 54 18.44 -3.17 0.12
CA VAL A 54 17.27 -2.31 -0.11
C VAL A 54 16.02 -3.16 -0.41
N GLY A 55 16.15 -4.20 -1.23
CA GLY A 55 15.09 -5.17 -1.48
C GLY A 55 14.66 -5.90 -0.20
N LEU A 56 15.63 -6.32 0.63
CA LEU A 56 15.38 -6.96 1.93
C LEU A 56 14.67 -6.00 2.90
N TYR A 57 15.08 -4.72 2.95
CA TYR A 57 14.40 -3.69 3.73
C TYR A 57 12.92 -3.58 3.35
N GLY A 58 12.64 -3.48 2.04
CA GLY A 58 11.27 -3.46 1.54
C GLY A 58 10.50 -4.73 1.91
N ALA A 59 11.11 -5.92 1.76
CA ALA A 59 10.51 -7.20 2.11
C ALA A 59 10.15 -7.29 3.61
N LEU A 60 11.05 -6.87 4.49
CA LEU A 60 10.84 -6.87 5.93
C LEU A 60 9.66 -5.97 6.36
N ARG A 61 9.45 -4.83 5.68
CA ARG A 61 8.30 -3.94 5.92
C ARG A 61 6.94 -4.60 5.63
N PHE A 62 6.92 -5.66 4.82
CA PHE A 62 5.69 -6.40 4.47
C PHE A 62 5.64 -7.79 5.06
N MET A 63 6.70 -8.26 5.73
CA MET A 63 6.77 -9.61 6.33
C MET A 63 5.65 -9.85 7.35
N GLY A 64 5.24 -8.83 8.08
CA GLY A 64 4.15 -8.89 9.05
C GLY A 64 2.80 -9.32 8.45
N THR A 65 2.60 -9.16 7.13
CA THR A 65 1.33 -9.52 6.46
C THR A 65 0.98 -10.99 6.64
N ILE A 66 1.97 -11.88 6.78
CA ILE A 66 1.77 -13.31 7.05
C ILE A 66 1.00 -13.52 8.37
N MET A 67 1.17 -12.63 9.34
CA MET A 67 0.52 -12.71 10.65
C MET A 67 -0.86 -12.03 10.71
N SER A 68 -1.33 -11.43 9.60
CA SER A 68 -2.61 -10.69 9.60
C SER A 68 -3.82 -11.51 10.09
N PRO A 69 -3.95 -12.82 9.84
CA PRO A 69 -5.05 -13.61 10.40
C PRO A 69 -4.97 -13.73 11.93
N ALA A 70 -3.77 -13.88 12.49
CA ALA A 70 -3.55 -13.93 13.94
C ALA A 70 -3.86 -12.58 14.59
N PHE A 71 -3.47 -11.48 13.94
CA PHE A 71 -3.79 -10.13 14.41
C PHE A 71 -5.31 -9.86 14.38
N GLY A 72 -6.04 -10.40 13.41
CA GLY A 72 -7.51 -10.34 13.39
C GLY A 72 -8.13 -10.95 14.64
N VAL A 73 -7.67 -12.12 15.08
CA VAL A 73 -8.15 -12.77 16.31
C VAL A 73 -7.86 -11.91 17.56
N ILE A 74 -6.71 -11.25 17.61
CA ILE A 74 -6.36 -10.34 18.72
C ILE A 74 -7.29 -9.13 18.72
N VAL A 75 -7.54 -8.50 17.56
CA VAL A 75 -8.40 -7.32 17.43
C VAL A 75 -9.86 -7.64 17.80
N ASP A 76 -10.31 -8.87 17.58
CA ASP A 76 -11.67 -9.28 17.95
C ASP A 76 -11.83 -9.53 19.47
N ARG A 77 -10.72 -9.82 20.20
CA ARG A 77 -10.74 -10.16 21.64
C ARG A 77 -10.45 -9.00 22.57
N PHE A 78 -9.68 -8.02 22.11
CA PHE A 78 -9.19 -6.93 22.96
C PHE A 78 -9.81 -5.59 22.58
N ASP A 79 -9.73 -4.63 23.47
CA ASP A 79 -10.18 -3.26 23.21
C ASP A 79 -9.40 -2.63 22.04
N ARG A 80 -10.12 -2.28 20.99
CA ARG A 80 -9.55 -1.78 19.73
C ARG A 80 -8.83 -0.45 19.92
N LYS A 81 -9.33 0.42 20.82
CA LYS A 81 -8.67 1.69 21.12
C LYS A 81 -7.34 1.45 21.81
N LEU A 82 -7.32 0.56 22.80
CA LEU A 82 -6.07 0.18 23.49
C LEU A 82 -5.05 -0.40 22.50
N LEU A 83 -5.49 -1.31 21.63
CA LEU A 83 -4.62 -1.89 20.60
C LEU A 83 -4.08 -0.83 19.63
N LEU A 84 -4.90 0.15 19.22
CA LEU A 84 -4.46 1.26 18.39
C LEU A 84 -3.39 2.09 19.10
N ILE A 85 -3.58 2.42 20.37
CA ILE A 85 -2.60 3.18 21.18
C ILE A 85 -1.29 2.39 21.31
N LEU A 86 -1.36 1.09 21.59
CA LEU A 86 -0.17 0.25 21.71
C LEU A 86 0.62 0.16 20.41
N VAL A 87 -0.08 -0.02 19.27
CA VAL A 87 0.61 -0.09 17.98
C VAL A 87 1.17 1.27 17.55
N ARG A 88 0.47 2.38 17.83
CA ARG A 88 1.04 3.72 17.60
C ARG A 88 2.26 3.98 18.50
N GLY A 89 2.21 3.51 19.76
CA GLY A 89 3.34 3.55 20.68
C GLY A 89 4.56 2.76 20.18
N SER A 90 4.35 1.61 19.53
CA SER A 90 5.43 0.81 18.94
C SER A 90 6.13 1.53 17.78
N PHE A 91 5.39 2.31 16.95
CA PHE A 91 6.00 3.16 15.93
C PHE A 91 6.85 4.27 16.54
N VAL A 92 6.34 4.94 17.58
CA VAL A 92 7.12 5.97 18.31
C VAL A 92 8.39 5.36 18.90
N LEU A 93 8.28 4.21 19.57
CA LEU A 93 9.43 3.53 20.16
C LEU A 93 10.47 3.14 19.10
N ASN A 94 10.03 2.54 17.99
CA ASN A 94 10.90 2.18 16.87
C ASN A 94 11.64 3.42 16.33
N GLY A 95 10.90 4.50 16.07
CA GLY A 95 11.49 5.76 15.60
C GLY A 95 12.47 6.37 16.60
N LEU A 96 12.16 6.35 17.91
CA LEU A 96 13.06 6.82 18.97
C LEU A 96 14.35 6.00 19.06
N VAL A 97 14.27 4.68 18.90
CA VAL A 97 15.46 3.80 18.90
C VAL A 97 16.36 4.17 17.72
N ILE A 98 15.82 4.28 16.49
CA ILE A 98 16.61 4.67 15.32
C ILE A 98 17.19 6.07 15.50
N LEU A 99 16.41 7.04 16.01
CA LEU A 99 16.90 8.40 16.29
C LEU A 99 18.04 8.39 17.29
N ALA A 100 17.90 7.66 18.40
CA ALA A 100 18.94 7.57 19.45
C ALA A 100 20.24 6.99 18.89
N ILE A 101 20.18 5.89 18.14
CA ILE A 101 21.35 5.26 17.51
C ILE A 101 21.98 6.19 16.47
N THR A 102 21.15 6.93 15.71
CA THR A 102 21.61 7.93 14.74
C THR A 102 22.32 9.10 15.43
N LEU A 103 21.83 9.57 16.59
CA LEU A 103 22.46 10.63 17.38
C LEU A 103 23.80 10.19 17.95
N LEU A 104 23.91 8.92 18.38
CA LEU A 104 25.15 8.31 18.87
C LEU A 104 26.18 8.08 17.75
N GLY A 105 25.77 8.16 16.48
CA GLY A 105 26.67 7.92 15.35
C GLY A 105 27.01 6.46 15.12
N THR A 106 26.23 5.54 15.67
CA THR A 106 26.45 4.08 15.60
C THR A 106 25.38 3.37 14.74
N LEU A 107 24.68 4.13 13.88
CA LEU A 107 23.68 3.56 12.99
C LEU A 107 24.36 2.62 11.99
N ASP A 108 23.87 1.37 11.94
CA ASP A 108 24.32 0.33 11.02
C ASP A 108 23.15 -0.26 10.22
N THR A 109 23.46 -0.78 9.03
CA THR A 109 22.48 -1.38 8.12
C THR A 109 21.71 -2.54 8.78
N ILE A 110 22.36 -3.37 9.59
CA ILE A 110 21.72 -4.48 10.29
C ILE A 110 20.65 -3.96 11.25
N VAL A 111 20.96 -2.90 11.99
CA VAL A 111 20.00 -2.25 12.91
C VAL A 111 18.78 -1.75 12.15
N ILE A 112 18.99 -1.08 11.00
CA ILE A 112 17.89 -0.61 10.15
C ILE A 112 17.00 -1.77 9.70
N LEU A 113 17.58 -2.90 9.28
CA LEU A 113 16.85 -4.08 8.83
C LEU A 113 16.04 -4.72 9.97
N VAL A 114 16.63 -4.86 11.15
CA VAL A 114 15.90 -5.37 12.34
C VAL A 114 14.72 -4.47 12.70
N MET A 115 14.94 -3.15 12.74
CA MET A 115 13.88 -2.17 13.01
C MET A 115 12.80 -2.18 11.92
N ALA A 116 13.17 -2.37 10.64
CA ALA A 116 12.23 -2.51 9.54
C ALA A 116 11.32 -3.75 9.70
N GLY A 117 11.86 -4.87 10.17
CA GLY A 117 11.07 -6.06 10.47
C GLY A 117 10.05 -5.84 11.60
N LEU A 118 10.47 -5.20 12.70
CA LEU A 118 9.58 -4.83 13.81
C LEU A 118 8.50 -3.84 13.36
N LEU A 119 8.88 -2.86 12.54
CA LEU A 119 7.95 -1.90 11.95
C LEU A 119 6.94 -2.58 11.02
N GLY A 120 7.37 -3.57 10.22
CA GLY A 120 6.50 -4.34 9.34
C GLY A 120 5.42 -5.13 10.10
N LEU A 121 5.77 -5.70 11.26
CA LEU A 121 4.80 -6.33 12.18
C LEU A 121 3.80 -5.31 12.70
N SER A 122 4.28 -4.18 13.22
CA SER A 122 3.45 -3.09 13.75
C SER A 122 2.52 -2.53 12.66
N LYS A 123 3.02 -2.32 11.45
CA LYS A 123 2.26 -1.82 10.29
C LYS A 123 1.10 -2.74 9.92
N THR A 124 1.34 -4.04 9.88
CA THR A 124 0.29 -5.00 9.57
C THR A 124 -0.77 -5.03 10.66
N PHE A 125 -0.36 -5.00 11.92
CA PHE A 125 -1.29 -4.96 13.05
C PHE A 125 -2.13 -3.67 13.02
N ASP A 126 -1.51 -2.51 12.79
CA ASP A 126 -2.20 -1.23 12.62
C ASP A 126 -3.25 -1.27 11.52
N MET A 127 -2.92 -1.86 10.36
CA MET A 127 -3.84 -1.99 9.23
C MET A 127 -5.09 -2.81 9.61
N VAL A 128 -4.92 -3.93 10.35
CA VAL A 128 -6.04 -4.77 10.80
C VAL A 128 -6.91 -4.03 11.80
N ILE A 129 -6.31 -3.32 12.77
CA ILE A 129 -7.02 -2.51 13.76
C ILE A 129 -7.85 -1.42 13.06
N ARG A 130 -7.25 -0.65 12.14
CA ARG A 130 -7.94 0.43 11.43
C ARG A 130 -9.15 -0.04 10.64
N GLN A 131 -9.07 -1.20 9.96
CA GLN A 131 -10.18 -1.80 9.25
C GLN A 131 -11.37 -2.11 10.17
N SER A 132 -11.10 -2.41 11.44
CA SER A 132 -12.10 -2.69 12.46
C SER A 132 -12.64 -1.43 13.16
N ILE A 133 -11.79 -0.41 13.36
CA ILE A 133 -12.16 0.83 14.06
C ILE A 133 -12.99 1.76 13.19
N LEU A 134 -12.64 1.91 11.92
CA LEU A 134 -13.26 2.89 11.03
C LEU A 134 -14.79 2.76 10.98
N PRO A 135 -15.38 1.57 10.73
CA PRO A 135 -16.84 1.40 10.76
C PRO A 135 -17.46 1.75 12.11
N ALA A 136 -16.80 1.36 13.21
CA ALA A 136 -17.29 1.62 14.56
C ALA A 136 -17.31 3.12 14.91
N VAL A 137 -16.39 3.90 14.35
CA VAL A 137 -16.29 5.35 14.59
C VAL A 137 -17.28 6.14 13.75
N VAL A 138 -17.46 5.80 12.46
CA VAL A 138 -18.29 6.61 11.54
C VAL A 138 -19.75 6.16 11.51
N GLY A 139 -20.04 4.91 11.89
CA GLY A 139 -21.35 4.27 11.77
C GLY A 139 -21.78 4.02 10.32
N ASP A 140 -22.81 3.20 10.13
CA ASP A 140 -23.23 2.72 8.80
C ASP A 140 -23.60 3.86 7.83
N LYS A 141 -24.25 4.91 8.34
CA LYS A 141 -24.71 6.06 7.52
C LYS A 141 -23.57 6.84 6.87
N ASN A 142 -22.39 6.90 7.50
CA ASN A 142 -21.24 7.67 7.03
C ASN A 142 -20.08 6.78 6.57
N LEU A 143 -20.23 5.46 6.54
CA LEU A 143 -19.15 4.51 6.26
C LEU A 143 -18.47 4.78 4.91
N ASN A 144 -19.25 4.90 3.84
CA ASN A 144 -18.72 5.17 2.50
C ASN A 144 -17.95 6.50 2.45
N ASN A 145 -18.48 7.53 3.13
CA ASN A 145 -17.82 8.83 3.18
C ASN A 145 -16.52 8.78 4.01
N GLY A 146 -16.55 8.11 5.18
CA GLY A 146 -15.36 7.92 6.01
C GLY A 146 -14.26 7.14 5.29
N VAL A 147 -14.61 6.05 4.61
CA VAL A 147 -13.65 5.26 3.81
C VAL A 147 -13.05 6.09 2.67
N ALA A 148 -13.88 6.85 1.94
CA ALA A 148 -13.41 7.70 0.84
C ALA A 148 -12.43 8.79 1.32
N LEU A 149 -12.74 9.45 2.44
CA LEU A 149 -11.87 10.48 3.03
C LEU A 149 -10.58 9.88 3.62
N ALA A 150 -10.65 8.69 4.25
CA ALA A 150 -9.46 7.98 4.72
C ALA A 150 -8.54 7.61 3.55
N ARG A 151 -9.12 7.14 2.43
CA ARG A 151 -8.38 6.84 1.21
C ARG A 151 -7.73 8.09 0.63
N ALA A 152 -8.47 9.18 0.48
CA ALA A 152 -7.94 10.45 -0.03
C ALA A 152 -6.79 10.99 0.83
N GLY A 153 -6.90 10.91 2.17
CA GLY A 153 -5.82 11.27 3.09
C GLY A 153 -4.57 10.41 2.87
N GLY A 154 -4.74 9.08 2.73
CA GLY A 154 -3.65 8.16 2.42
C GLY A 154 -2.97 8.47 1.08
N ASP A 155 -3.74 8.73 0.03
CA ASP A 155 -3.21 9.05 -1.30
C ASP A 155 -2.41 10.36 -1.30
N VAL A 156 -2.87 11.39 -0.58
CA VAL A 156 -2.14 12.67 -0.40
C VAL A 156 -0.83 12.46 0.37
N THR A 157 -0.86 11.70 1.45
CA THR A 157 0.36 11.42 2.23
C THR A 157 1.36 10.58 1.45
N GLN A 158 0.90 9.63 0.64
CA GLN A 158 1.76 8.84 -0.26
C GLN A 158 2.44 9.72 -1.32
N MET A 159 1.77 10.77 -1.78
CA MET A 159 2.32 11.71 -2.77
C MET A 159 3.34 12.67 -2.14
N ILE A 160 2.99 13.29 -1.01
CA ILE A 160 3.79 14.36 -0.39
C ILE A 160 4.90 13.79 0.52
N GLY A 161 4.63 12.70 1.23
CA GLY A 161 5.55 12.12 2.21
C GLY A 161 6.94 11.85 1.67
N PRO A 162 7.11 11.13 0.55
CA PRO A 162 8.41 10.87 -0.05
C PRO A 162 9.13 12.15 -0.48
N VAL A 163 8.41 13.12 -1.05
CA VAL A 163 9.00 14.40 -1.49
C VAL A 163 9.58 15.16 -0.29
N VAL A 164 8.79 15.30 0.77
CA VAL A 164 9.25 15.97 2.00
C VAL A 164 10.40 15.21 2.64
N GLY A 165 10.30 13.88 2.72
CA GLY A 165 11.36 13.03 3.27
C GLY A 165 12.68 13.18 2.52
N GLY A 166 12.65 13.19 1.18
CA GLY A 166 13.82 13.37 0.34
C GLY A 166 14.44 14.77 0.46
N ILE A 167 13.61 15.82 0.51
CA ILE A 167 14.06 17.21 0.70
C ILE A 167 14.70 17.38 2.07
N VAL A 168 14.04 16.94 3.14
CA VAL A 168 14.56 17.08 4.50
C VAL A 168 15.87 16.32 4.66
N LEU A 169 15.99 15.12 4.11
CA LEU A 169 17.23 14.34 4.14
C LEU A 169 18.37 15.05 3.41
N ALA A 170 18.12 15.62 2.22
CA ALA A 170 19.14 16.28 1.41
C ALA A 170 19.66 17.57 2.03
N PHE A 171 18.76 18.39 2.58
CA PHE A 171 19.11 19.74 3.05
C PHE A 171 19.45 19.83 4.54
N LEU A 172 18.88 18.94 5.37
CA LEU A 172 18.98 19.02 6.83
C LEU A 172 19.75 17.87 7.48
N ASN A 173 19.87 16.73 6.86
CA ASN A 173 20.50 15.49 7.34
C ASN A 173 19.56 14.45 7.97
N VAL A 174 20.10 13.25 8.23
CA VAL A 174 19.34 12.12 8.78
C VAL A 174 18.80 12.34 10.20
N LYS A 175 19.55 13.08 11.05
CA LYS A 175 19.15 13.34 12.45
C LYS A 175 17.87 14.17 12.52
N VAL A 176 17.80 15.22 11.70
CA VAL A 176 16.61 16.07 11.60
C VAL A 176 15.45 15.34 10.94
N SER A 177 15.73 14.56 9.89
CA SER A 177 14.70 13.73 9.23
C SER A 177 14.02 12.78 10.22
N TYR A 178 14.80 12.08 11.02
CA TYR A 178 14.27 11.19 12.05
C TYR A 178 13.59 11.93 13.20
N GLY A 179 14.08 13.10 13.59
CA GLY A 179 13.40 13.96 14.56
C GLY A 179 11.98 14.32 14.12
N ILE A 180 11.81 14.68 12.83
CA ILE A 180 10.49 14.97 12.25
C ILE A 180 9.61 13.72 12.19
N ILE A 181 10.14 12.57 11.74
CA ILE A 181 9.43 11.29 11.68
C ILE A 181 8.91 10.90 13.06
N VAL A 182 9.76 10.97 14.10
CA VAL A 182 9.37 10.67 15.49
C VAL A 182 8.29 11.64 15.98
N ALA A 183 8.41 12.93 15.67
CA ALA A 183 7.41 13.92 16.04
C ALA A 183 6.04 13.62 15.38
N LEU A 184 6.02 13.24 14.11
CA LEU A 184 4.79 12.84 13.40
C LEU A 184 4.18 11.59 14.03
N TYR A 185 4.97 10.55 14.33
CA TYR A 185 4.50 9.36 15.04
C TYR A 185 3.95 9.70 16.43
N PHE A 186 4.62 10.56 17.17
CA PHE A 186 4.20 11.00 18.50
C PHE A 186 2.87 11.77 18.46
N ILE A 187 2.72 12.73 17.53
CA ILE A 187 1.46 13.46 17.35
C ILE A 187 0.34 12.51 16.93
N SER A 188 0.63 11.52 16.05
CA SER A 188 -0.31 10.48 15.67
C SER A 188 -0.79 9.68 16.89
N LEU A 189 0.13 9.30 17.79
CA LEU A 189 -0.19 8.62 19.06
C LEU A 189 -1.08 9.50 19.95
N LEU A 190 -0.77 10.79 20.11
CA LEU A 190 -1.60 11.72 20.88
C LEU A 190 -3.01 11.84 20.30
N CYS A 191 -3.14 11.88 18.97
CA CYS A 191 -4.46 11.86 18.32
C CYS A 191 -5.21 10.56 18.61
N ALA A 192 -4.54 9.40 18.57
CA ALA A 192 -5.16 8.10 18.87
C ALA A 192 -5.66 8.01 20.33
N ILE A 193 -4.91 8.54 21.30
CA ILE A 193 -5.30 8.61 22.71
C ILE A 193 -6.59 9.43 22.88
N ASN A 194 -6.74 10.53 22.13
CA ASN A 194 -7.89 11.45 22.20
C ASN A 194 -9.15 10.94 21.49
N ILE A 195 -9.11 9.78 20.84
CA ILE A 195 -10.31 9.10 20.35
C ILE A 195 -11.15 8.69 21.57
N GLY A 196 -12.44 9.00 21.55
CA GLY A 196 -13.37 8.59 22.61
C GLY A 196 -13.55 7.06 22.64
N ASN A 197 -14.35 6.59 23.60
CA ASN A 197 -14.64 5.17 23.71
C ASN A 197 -15.31 4.64 22.44
N ILE A 198 -14.84 3.50 21.96
CA ILE A 198 -15.33 2.80 20.79
C ILE A 198 -16.14 1.61 21.31
N SER A 199 -17.43 1.57 20.99
CA SER A 199 -18.28 0.47 21.44
C SER A 199 -17.76 -0.87 20.91
N PRO A 200 -17.67 -1.90 21.76
CA PRO A 200 -17.32 -3.23 21.34
C PRO A 200 -18.35 -3.73 20.31
N ASN A 201 -17.92 -4.16 19.15
CA ASN A 201 -18.83 -4.80 18.21
C ASN A 201 -19.06 -6.26 18.67
N GLN A 202 -20.26 -6.56 19.15
CA GLN A 202 -20.65 -7.89 19.66
C GLN A 202 -20.86 -8.94 18.56
N SER A 203 -20.38 -8.73 17.34
CA SER A 203 -20.42 -9.80 16.36
C SER A 203 -19.38 -10.86 16.72
N LEU A 204 -19.79 -11.87 17.44
CA LEU A 204 -19.12 -13.16 17.52
C LEU A 204 -19.06 -13.73 16.12
N ARG A 205 -18.07 -13.30 15.32
CA ARG A 205 -17.75 -13.96 14.06
C ARG A 205 -17.19 -15.33 14.40
N ASP A 206 -17.78 -16.36 13.78
CA ASP A 206 -17.29 -17.73 13.84
C ASP A 206 -15.76 -17.74 13.66
N LEU A 207 -15.06 -18.04 14.76
CA LEU A 207 -13.58 -17.99 14.86
C LEU A 207 -12.88 -19.09 14.07
N ASN A 208 -13.60 -19.84 13.23
CA ASN A 208 -13.01 -20.94 12.47
C ASN A 208 -12.33 -20.42 11.19
N VAL A 209 -11.17 -19.76 11.37
CA VAL A 209 -10.36 -19.16 10.30
C VAL A 209 -10.10 -20.17 9.18
N LEU A 210 -9.79 -21.43 9.52
CA LEU A 210 -9.52 -22.50 8.55
C LEU A 210 -10.75 -22.84 7.71
N ASN A 211 -11.94 -22.93 8.32
CA ASN A 211 -13.18 -23.23 7.60
C ASN A 211 -13.59 -22.04 6.71
N ASN A 212 -13.37 -20.83 7.19
CA ASN A 212 -13.60 -19.60 6.43
C ASN A 212 -12.67 -19.53 5.21
N LEU A 213 -11.40 -19.87 5.37
CA LEU A 213 -10.41 -19.92 4.29
C LEU A 213 -10.78 -21.01 3.27
N LYS A 214 -11.09 -22.22 3.72
CA LYS A 214 -11.53 -23.32 2.84
C LYS A 214 -12.77 -22.97 2.02
N ALA A 215 -13.77 -22.33 2.64
CA ALA A 215 -14.96 -21.88 1.94
C ALA A 215 -14.66 -20.78 0.90
N GLY A 216 -13.76 -19.85 1.22
CA GLY A 216 -13.27 -18.84 0.27
C GLY A 216 -12.56 -19.49 -0.92
N VAL A 217 -11.60 -20.39 -0.69
CA VAL A 217 -10.86 -21.10 -1.74
C VAL A 217 -11.82 -21.93 -2.60
N ARG A 218 -12.78 -22.63 -2.00
CA ARG A 218 -13.79 -23.40 -2.76
C ARG A 218 -14.60 -22.49 -3.68
N PHE A 219 -15.02 -21.32 -3.21
CA PHE A 219 -15.74 -20.35 -4.03
C PHE A 219 -14.89 -19.78 -5.16
N VAL A 220 -13.62 -19.48 -4.91
CA VAL A 220 -12.66 -19.02 -5.94
C VAL A 220 -12.49 -20.07 -7.03
N ASN A 221 -12.31 -21.34 -6.67
CA ASN A 221 -12.16 -22.44 -7.63
C ASN A 221 -13.43 -22.66 -8.50
N GLN A 222 -14.59 -22.29 -7.99
CA GLN A 222 -15.86 -22.36 -8.71
C GLN A 222 -16.15 -21.11 -9.56
N THR A 223 -15.35 -20.04 -9.40
CA THR A 223 -15.58 -18.76 -10.07
C THR A 223 -14.31 -18.30 -10.79
N PRO A 224 -14.09 -18.74 -12.05
CA PRO A 224 -12.83 -18.49 -12.79
C PRO A 224 -12.42 -17.02 -12.85
N VAL A 225 -13.38 -16.10 -12.95
CA VAL A 225 -13.10 -14.66 -12.98
C VAL A 225 -12.51 -14.17 -11.65
N ILE A 226 -12.98 -14.68 -10.52
CA ILE A 226 -12.42 -14.33 -9.20
C ILE A 226 -11.02 -14.91 -9.05
N ALA A 227 -10.79 -16.14 -9.52
CA ALA A 227 -9.47 -16.75 -9.57
C ALA A 227 -8.50 -15.90 -10.40
N ALA A 228 -8.92 -15.43 -11.58
CA ALA A 228 -8.14 -14.53 -12.44
C ALA A 228 -7.76 -13.23 -11.75
N LEU A 229 -8.70 -12.60 -11.02
CA LEU A 229 -8.44 -11.35 -10.28
C LEU A 229 -7.45 -11.55 -9.13
N LEU A 230 -7.53 -12.68 -8.44
CA LEU A 230 -6.57 -13.03 -7.39
C LEU A 230 -5.19 -13.37 -7.96
N ALA A 231 -5.13 -14.10 -9.08
CA ALA A 231 -3.90 -14.35 -9.81
C ALA A 231 -3.26 -13.04 -10.27
N LEU A 232 -4.04 -12.11 -10.84
CA LEU A 232 -3.57 -10.78 -11.21
C LEU A 232 -3.03 -10.01 -10.00
N ALA A 233 -3.68 -10.10 -8.83
CA ALA A 233 -3.19 -9.49 -7.60
C ALA A 233 -1.84 -10.08 -7.17
N VAL A 234 -1.61 -11.39 -7.31
CA VAL A 234 -0.30 -12.02 -7.06
C VAL A 234 0.75 -11.52 -8.05
N ILE A 235 0.42 -11.48 -9.34
CA ILE A 235 1.32 -11.05 -10.42
C ILE A 235 1.84 -9.63 -10.16
N ILE A 236 0.94 -8.68 -9.87
CA ILE A 236 1.35 -7.30 -9.65
C ILE A 236 2.19 -7.13 -8.38
N ASN A 237 1.92 -7.90 -7.32
CA ASN A 237 2.74 -7.86 -6.11
C ASN A 237 4.12 -8.51 -6.31
N LEU A 238 4.22 -9.53 -7.17
CA LEU A 238 5.48 -10.20 -7.44
C LEU A 238 6.38 -9.41 -8.39
N ALA A 239 5.82 -8.83 -9.47
CA ALA A 239 6.57 -8.31 -10.60
C ALA A 239 6.57 -6.78 -10.73
N THR A 240 5.57 -6.05 -10.19
CA THR A 240 5.48 -4.61 -10.46
C THR A 240 5.65 -3.73 -9.22
N PHE A 241 5.11 -4.12 -8.07
CA PHE A 241 5.29 -3.38 -6.81
C PHE A 241 6.74 -3.31 -6.30
N PRO A 242 7.64 -4.29 -6.55
CA PRO A 242 9.03 -4.21 -6.11
C PRO A 242 9.75 -2.94 -6.58
N ILE A 243 9.37 -2.39 -7.72
CA ILE A 243 9.96 -1.15 -8.24
C ILE A 243 9.77 0.00 -7.26
N TYR A 244 8.54 0.25 -6.81
CA TYR A 244 8.22 1.37 -5.93
C TYR A 244 8.78 1.21 -4.52
N PHE A 245 8.76 0.01 -3.96
CA PHE A 245 9.16 -0.23 -2.57
C PHE A 245 10.64 -0.61 -2.39
N GLY A 246 11.39 -0.83 -3.47
CA GLY A 246 12.79 -1.23 -3.44
C GLY A 246 13.64 -0.53 -4.50
N LEU A 247 13.46 -0.90 -5.77
CA LEU A 247 14.41 -0.55 -6.83
C LEU A 247 14.44 0.92 -7.24
N ILE A 248 13.39 1.71 -6.96
CA ILE A 248 13.35 3.13 -7.34
C ILE A 248 14.45 3.95 -6.65
N SER A 249 14.82 3.61 -5.40
CA SER A 249 15.92 4.26 -4.69
C SER A 249 17.28 3.91 -5.28
N VAL A 250 17.44 2.65 -5.71
CA VAL A 250 18.64 2.17 -6.39
C VAL A 250 18.76 2.85 -7.75
N LEU A 251 17.69 2.89 -8.54
CA LEU A 251 17.64 3.57 -9.83
C LEU A 251 17.98 5.07 -9.71
N ALA A 252 17.44 5.75 -8.71
CA ALA A 252 17.69 7.16 -8.48
C ALA A 252 19.18 7.44 -8.22
N LYS A 253 19.82 6.63 -7.37
CA LYS A 253 21.21 6.83 -6.94
C LYS A 253 22.21 6.31 -7.94
N GLU A 254 22.10 5.04 -8.36
CA GLU A 254 23.14 4.38 -9.16
C GLU A 254 23.06 4.67 -10.66
N VAL A 255 21.86 4.98 -11.17
CA VAL A 255 21.67 5.19 -12.61
C VAL A 255 21.55 6.65 -12.98
N PHE A 256 20.82 7.41 -12.17
CA PHE A 256 20.60 8.83 -12.46
C PHE A 256 21.52 9.75 -11.66
N ASP A 257 22.39 9.20 -10.81
CA ASP A 257 23.29 9.97 -9.92
C ASP A 257 22.54 11.10 -9.21
N SER A 258 21.33 10.80 -8.77
CA SER A 258 20.41 11.76 -8.17
C SER A 258 20.60 11.84 -6.66
N THR A 259 20.05 12.88 -6.06
CA THR A 259 20.00 13.04 -4.60
C THR A 259 18.76 12.39 -3.99
N SER A 260 18.70 12.32 -2.66
CA SER A 260 17.48 11.90 -1.95
C SER A 260 16.25 12.76 -2.31
N THR A 261 16.45 14.04 -2.65
CA THR A 261 15.39 14.91 -3.20
C THR A 261 14.85 14.37 -4.51
N GLY A 262 15.74 13.95 -5.43
CA GLY A 262 15.31 13.34 -6.69
C GLY A 262 14.54 12.05 -6.47
N LEU A 263 14.96 11.18 -5.55
CA LEU A 263 14.19 10.00 -5.15
C LEU A 263 12.79 10.40 -4.68
N GLY A 264 12.67 11.42 -3.82
CA GLY A 264 11.39 11.95 -3.35
C GLY A 264 10.49 12.39 -4.51
N PHE A 265 11.04 13.12 -5.50
CA PHE A 265 10.29 13.53 -6.69
C PHE A 265 9.87 12.35 -7.57
N MET A 266 10.72 11.33 -7.75
CA MET A 266 10.36 10.11 -8.49
C MET A 266 9.17 9.40 -7.83
N MET A 267 9.22 9.19 -6.52
CA MET A 267 8.14 8.56 -5.76
C MET A 267 6.87 9.42 -5.72
N GLY A 268 7.02 10.74 -5.58
CA GLY A 268 5.90 11.69 -5.61
C GLY A 268 5.19 11.71 -6.97
N THR A 269 5.96 11.70 -8.06
CA THR A 269 5.42 11.65 -9.43
C THR A 269 4.67 10.36 -9.71
N TYR A 270 5.21 9.21 -9.28
CA TYR A 270 4.51 7.93 -9.34
C TYR A 270 3.18 7.99 -8.56
N SER A 271 3.22 8.51 -7.33
CA SER A 271 2.04 8.63 -6.48
C SER A 271 0.99 9.60 -7.05
N LEU A 272 1.42 10.69 -7.70
CA LEU A 272 0.51 11.59 -8.43
C LEU A 272 -0.23 10.85 -9.55
N GLY A 273 0.48 10.03 -10.33
CA GLY A 273 -0.13 9.14 -11.32
C GLY A 273 -1.15 8.19 -10.67
N ALA A 274 -0.80 7.62 -9.51
CA ALA A 274 -1.68 6.72 -8.78
C ALA A 274 -2.96 7.41 -8.28
N VAL A 275 -2.87 8.64 -7.77
CA VAL A 275 -4.04 9.45 -7.38
C VAL A 275 -4.97 9.67 -8.56
N LEU A 276 -4.44 10.12 -9.69
CA LEU A 276 -5.26 10.36 -10.89
C LEU A 276 -5.85 9.07 -11.45
N GLY A 277 -5.09 7.97 -11.42
CA GLY A 277 -5.58 6.64 -11.79
C GLY A 277 -6.72 6.14 -10.93
N SER A 278 -6.67 6.39 -9.61
CA SER A 278 -7.74 6.01 -8.67
C SER A 278 -9.01 6.83 -8.89
N LEU A 279 -8.89 8.14 -9.15
CA LEU A 279 -10.02 9.00 -9.50
C LEU A 279 -10.67 8.58 -10.83
N PHE A 280 -9.86 8.24 -11.83
CA PHE A 280 -10.33 7.76 -13.10
C PHE A 280 -11.10 6.42 -12.98
N ALA A 281 -10.56 5.47 -12.22
CA ALA A 281 -11.19 4.17 -12.03
C ALA A 281 -12.45 4.25 -11.16
N GLY A 282 -12.43 5.07 -10.09
CA GLY A 282 -13.55 5.22 -9.14
C GLY A 282 -14.73 6.02 -9.68
N GLY A 283 -14.51 6.92 -10.65
CA GLY A 283 -15.56 7.77 -11.26
C GLY A 283 -16.39 7.07 -12.34
N ARG A 284 -16.10 5.82 -12.67
CA ARG A 284 -16.82 5.08 -13.72
C ARG A 284 -17.81 4.09 -13.13
N ASP A 285 -19.04 4.18 -13.62
CA ASP A 285 -20.08 3.21 -13.30
C ASP A 285 -19.64 1.79 -13.67
N SER A 286 -20.17 0.83 -12.91
CA SER A 286 -19.91 -0.61 -12.97
C SER A 286 -20.34 -1.28 -14.30
N SER A 287 -20.48 -0.51 -15.37
CA SER A 287 -20.83 -1.04 -16.70
C SER A 287 -19.75 -1.97 -17.23
N GLY A 288 -20.00 -3.28 -17.28
CA GLY A 288 -19.35 -4.39 -18.01
C GLY A 288 -17.89 -4.31 -18.52
N ARG A 289 -17.16 -3.25 -18.18
CA ARG A 289 -15.80 -2.95 -18.67
C ARG A 289 -14.71 -2.96 -17.59
N ILE A 290 -15.07 -3.18 -16.33
CA ILE A 290 -14.11 -3.08 -15.20
C ILE A 290 -12.96 -4.07 -15.36
N GLY A 291 -13.23 -5.28 -15.88
CA GLY A 291 -12.20 -6.27 -16.17
C GLY A 291 -11.16 -5.81 -17.20
N ARG A 292 -11.59 -5.03 -18.19
CA ARG A 292 -10.66 -4.42 -19.17
C ARG A 292 -9.74 -3.40 -18.50
N PHE A 293 -10.24 -2.65 -17.54
CA PHE A 293 -9.42 -1.71 -16.77
C PHE A 293 -8.46 -2.44 -15.83
N ALA A 294 -8.83 -3.57 -15.23
CA ALA A 294 -7.93 -4.37 -14.41
C ALA A 294 -6.73 -4.89 -15.22
N ILE A 295 -7.00 -5.55 -16.34
CA ILE A 295 -5.96 -6.10 -17.23
C ILE A 295 -5.19 -4.97 -17.92
N GLY A 296 -5.88 -3.99 -18.51
CA GLY A 296 -5.25 -2.85 -19.20
C GLY A 296 -4.38 -2.00 -18.27
N GLY A 297 -4.82 -1.79 -17.03
CA GLY A 297 -4.03 -1.09 -16.00
C GLY A 297 -2.76 -1.87 -15.61
N ALA A 298 -2.86 -3.20 -15.43
CA ALA A 298 -1.70 -4.03 -15.15
C ALA A 298 -0.70 -4.05 -16.32
N PHE A 299 -1.20 -4.15 -17.54
CA PHE A 299 -0.37 -4.10 -18.75
C PHE A 299 0.31 -2.74 -18.90
N LEU A 300 -0.45 -1.63 -18.76
CA LEU A 300 0.09 -0.28 -18.81
C LEU A 300 1.19 -0.07 -17.77
N TRP A 301 0.98 -0.56 -16.55
CA TRP A 301 1.96 -0.49 -15.47
C TRP A 301 3.23 -1.27 -15.82
N SER A 302 3.11 -2.52 -16.28
CA SER A 302 4.25 -3.35 -16.67
C SER A 302 5.05 -2.75 -17.84
N VAL A 303 4.36 -2.18 -18.84
CA VAL A 303 5.01 -1.47 -19.97
C VAL A 303 5.72 -0.21 -19.48
N ALA A 304 5.11 0.56 -18.57
CA ALA A 304 5.75 1.74 -17.98
C ALA A 304 7.05 1.38 -17.23
N ILE A 305 7.08 0.21 -16.57
CA ILE A 305 8.29 -0.32 -15.92
C ILE A 305 9.38 -0.66 -16.96
N ILE A 306 9.00 -1.30 -18.08
CA ILE A 306 9.96 -1.55 -19.17
C ILE A 306 10.53 -0.23 -19.70
N LEU A 307 9.67 0.75 -19.94
CA LEU A 307 10.12 2.07 -20.37
C LEU A 307 11.05 2.71 -19.34
N LEU A 308 10.74 2.60 -18.05
CA LEU A 308 11.60 3.11 -16.97
C LEU A 308 13.01 2.50 -17.00
N ALA A 309 13.15 1.22 -17.33
CA ALA A 309 14.45 0.57 -17.47
C ALA A 309 15.28 1.12 -18.64
N LEU A 310 14.63 1.61 -19.69
CA LEU A 310 15.26 2.04 -20.94
C LEU A 310 15.57 3.54 -21.00
N VAL A 311 14.96 4.36 -20.15
CA VAL A 311 15.15 5.81 -20.18
C VAL A 311 16.57 6.21 -19.79
N PRO A 312 17.18 7.18 -20.53
CA PRO A 312 18.58 7.57 -20.32
C PRO A 312 18.77 8.58 -19.17
N SER A 313 17.72 9.31 -18.76
CA SER A 313 17.88 10.42 -17.83
C SER A 313 16.75 10.51 -16.80
N PHE A 314 17.04 11.16 -15.68
CA PHE A 314 16.11 11.42 -14.59
C PHE A 314 14.81 12.10 -15.07
N ILE A 315 14.90 13.15 -15.88
CA ILE A 315 13.72 13.90 -16.33
C ILE A 315 12.78 13.04 -17.16
N ILE A 316 13.35 12.20 -18.06
CA ILE A 316 12.56 11.30 -18.92
C ILE A 316 11.95 10.13 -18.11
N SER A 317 12.53 9.79 -16.94
CA SER A 317 11.95 8.78 -16.06
C SER A 317 10.63 9.22 -15.41
N LEU A 318 10.43 10.51 -15.19
CA LEU A 318 9.24 11.02 -14.50
C LEU A 318 7.92 10.71 -15.24
N PRO A 319 7.78 10.94 -16.56
CA PRO A 319 6.61 10.48 -17.30
C PRO A 319 6.35 8.98 -17.21
N ALA A 320 7.39 8.14 -17.28
CA ALA A 320 7.25 6.69 -17.16
C ALA A 320 6.72 6.31 -15.77
N LEU A 321 7.26 6.93 -14.71
CA LEU A 321 6.78 6.74 -13.35
C LEU A 321 5.33 7.19 -13.17
N PHE A 322 4.96 8.33 -13.72
CA PHE A 322 3.59 8.83 -13.71
C PHE A 322 2.62 7.84 -14.36
N ILE A 323 2.95 7.34 -15.56
CA ILE A 323 2.15 6.35 -16.28
C ILE A 323 2.08 5.04 -15.49
N GLY A 324 3.20 4.62 -14.88
CA GLY A 324 3.25 3.45 -14.00
C GLY A 324 2.30 3.56 -12.81
N GLY A 325 2.31 4.69 -12.10
CA GLY A 325 1.39 4.96 -11.00
C GLY A 325 -0.08 4.98 -11.44
N LEU A 326 -0.36 5.60 -12.59
CA LEU A 326 -1.70 5.63 -13.17
C LEU A 326 -2.20 4.20 -13.48
N GLY A 327 -1.39 3.38 -14.15
CA GLY A 327 -1.69 1.98 -14.45
C GLY A 327 -1.90 1.15 -13.18
N GLN A 328 -1.05 1.34 -12.17
CA GLN A 328 -1.16 0.70 -10.87
C GLN A 328 -2.54 0.92 -10.23
N SER A 329 -2.94 2.16 -10.08
CA SER A 329 -4.21 2.48 -9.41
C SER A 329 -5.41 2.02 -10.21
N ILE A 330 -5.41 2.18 -11.54
CA ILE A 330 -6.47 1.64 -12.40
C ILE A 330 -6.61 0.13 -12.18
N CYS A 331 -5.50 -0.62 -12.16
CA CYS A 331 -5.51 -2.06 -11.93
C CYS A 331 -6.06 -2.41 -10.53
N VAL A 332 -5.44 -1.86 -9.47
CA VAL A 332 -5.73 -2.22 -8.07
C VAL A 332 -7.16 -1.87 -7.66
N VAL A 333 -7.66 -0.69 -8.08
CA VAL A 333 -9.03 -0.26 -7.82
C VAL A 333 -10.02 -1.15 -8.58
N SER A 334 -9.75 -1.45 -9.85
CA SER A 334 -10.61 -2.33 -10.65
C SER A 334 -10.70 -3.74 -10.10
N ILE A 335 -9.57 -4.33 -9.65
CA ILE A 335 -9.56 -5.63 -8.95
C ILE A 335 -10.47 -5.59 -7.71
N ALA A 336 -10.33 -4.54 -6.88
CA ALA A 336 -11.13 -4.40 -5.67
C ALA A 336 -12.63 -4.29 -5.96
N MET A 337 -13.00 -3.44 -6.92
CA MET A 337 -14.38 -3.23 -7.32
C MET A 337 -15.01 -4.53 -7.87
N MET A 338 -14.29 -5.24 -8.75
CA MET A 338 -14.79 -6.51 -9.31
C MET A 338 -14.94 -7.59 -8.25
N LEU A 339 -13.96 -7.77 -7.36
CA LEU A 339 -14.06 -8.75 -6.27
C LEU A 339 -15.28 -8.48 -5.40
N LEU A 340 -15.55 -7.22 -5.07
CA LEU A 340 -16.72 -6.83 -4.28
C LEU A 340 -18.04 -7.03 -5.04
N SER A 341 -18.08 -6.72 -6.34
CA SER A 341 -19.30 -6.80 -7.16
C SER A 341 -19.66 -8.24 -7.58
N LEU A 342 -18.67 -9.13 -7.71
CA LEU A 342 -18.86 -10.52 -8.11
C LEU A 342 -19.02 -11.48 -6.92
N THR A 343 -18.81 -11.00 -5.68
CA THR A 343 -18.85 -11.86 -4.50
C THR A 343 -20.14 -11.60 -3.70
N PRO A 344 -20.94 -12.64 -3.38
CA PRO A 344 -22.09 -12.53 -2.48
C PRO A 344 -21.68 -11.98 -1.11
N ASP A 345 -22.58 -11.23 -0.45
CA ASP A 345 -22.32 -10.51 0.79
C ASP A 345 -21.73 -11.40 1.91
N ASN A 346 -22.22 -12.63 2.04
CA ASN A 346 -21.78 -13.61 3.02
C ASN A 346 -20.36 -14.16 2.77
N LEU A 347 -19.80 -13.99 1.58
CA LEU A 347 -18.46 -14.45 1.19
C LEU A 347 -17.45 -13.31 0.97
N ARG A 348 -17.89 -12.03 0.91
CA ARG A 348 -17.03 -10.87 0.64
C ARG A 348 -15.81 -10.81 1.56
N GLY A 349 -16.01 -10.99 2.86
CA GLY A 349 -14.89 -10.96 3.82
C GLY A 349 -13.87 -12.07 3.56
N ARG A 350 -14.32 -13.26 3.12
CA ARG A 350 -13.45 -14.41 2.81
C ARG A 350 -12.63 -14.17 1.55
N VAL A 351 -13.26 -13.66 0.48
CA VAL A 351 -12.58 -13.35 -0.79
C VAL A 351 -11.61 -12.17 -0.63
N MET A 352 -11.99 -11.14 0.12
CA MET A 352 -11.08 -10.02 0.42
C MET A 352 -9.90 -10.46 1.30
N GLY A 353 -10.11 -11.42 2.20
CA GLY A 353 -9.03 -12.07 2.94
C GLY A 353 -8.06 -12.81 2.02
N LEU A 354 -8.56 -13.57 1.03
CA LEU A 354 -7.72 -14.23 0.02
C LEU A 354 -6.94 -13.20 -0.84
N ARG A 355 -7.56 -12.07 -1.19
CA ARG A 355 -6.85 -10.98 -1.88
C ARG A 355 -5.69 -10.45 -1.02
N GLN A 356 -5.88 -10.35 0.30
CA GLN A 356 -4.80 -9.92 1.19
C GLN A 356 -3.63 -10.91 1.20
N LEU A 357 -3.89 -12.23 1.02
CA LEU A 357 -2.83 -13.22 0.87
C LEU A 357 -1.98 -13.00 -0.39
N ALA A 358 -2.54 -12.40 -1.45
CA ALA A 358 -1.77 -12.06 -2.64
C ALA A 358 -0.63 -11.07 -2.35
N VAL A 359 -0.77 -10.22 -1.32
CA VAL A 359 0.29 -9.29 -0.89
C VAL A 359 1.52 -10.04 -0.35
N TYR A 360 1.38 -11.31 0.05
CA TYR A 360 2.53 -12.13 0.51
C TYR A 360 3.54 -12.43 -0.60
N SER A 361 3.17 -12.27 -1.87
CA SER A 361 4.12 -12.38 -2.98
C SER A 361 5.06 -11.16 -3.09
N LEU A 362 4.71 -10.01 -2.49
CA LEU A 362 5.52 -8.79 -2.56
C LEU A 362 6.91 -8.94 -1.89
N PRO A 363 7.06 -9.47 -0.66
CA PRO A 363 8.37 -9.74 -0.09
C PRO A 363 9.26 -10.62 -0.98
N LEU A 364 8.68 -11.65 -1.62
CA LEU A 364 9.40 -12.50 -2.56
C LEU A 364 9.83 -11.71 -3.80
N GLY A 365 8.95 -10.90 -4.37
CA GLY A 365 9.27 -10.02 -5.49
C GLY A 365 10.43 -9.08 -5.15
N LEU A 366 10.37 -8.42 -3.99
CA LEU A 366 11.43 -7.50 -3.53
C LEU A 366 12.79 -8.19 -3.38
N LEU A 367 12.82 -9.41 -2.82
CA LEU A 367 14.06 -10.18 -2.69
C LEU A 367 14.60 -10.63 -4.04
N ILE A 368 13.74 -11.13 -4.93
CA ILE A 368 14.14 -11.55 -6.28
C ILE A 368 14.67 -10.34 -7.07
N SER A 369 13.92 -9.25 -7.11
CA SER A 369 14.32 -8.04 -7.85
C SER A 369 15.59 -7.40 -7.27
N GLY A 370 15.71 -7.38 -5.93
CA GLY A 370 16.93 -6.91 -5.24
C GLY A 370 18.15 -7.79 -5.57
N THR A 371 17.98 -9.12 -5.61
CA THR A 371 19.05 -10.05 -5.98
C THR A 371 19.47 -9.87 -7.44
N ILE A 372 18.51 -9.73 -8.36
CA ILE A 372 18.83 -9.47 -9.77
C ILE A 372 19.56 -8.12 -9.91
N ALA A 373 19.12 -7.11 -9.17
CA ALA A 373 19.76 -5.79 -9.19
C ALA A 373 21.22 -5.84 -8.68
N GLU A 374 21.48 -6.64 -7.63
CA GLU A 374 22.82 -6.84 -7.07
C GLU A 374 23.77 -7.52 -8.06
N ILE A 375 23.28 -8.52 -8.81
CA ILE A 375 24.14 -9.35 -9.67
C ILE A 375 24.27 -8.75 -11.08
N LEU A 376 23.17 -8.26 -11.65
CA LEU A 376 23.06 -7.86 -13.05
C LEU A 376 22.84 -6.35 -13.24
N GLY A 377 22.72 -5.61 -12.14
CA GLY A 377 22.42 -4.18 -12.14
C GLY A 377 20.91 -3.86 -12.15
N VAL A 378 20.60 -2.69 -11.63
CA VAL A 378 19.20 -2.27 -11.39
C VAL A 378 18.38 -2.11 -12.68
N ARG A 379 18.99 -1.66 -13.80
CA ARG A 379 18.26 -1.56 -15.08
C ARG A 379 17.79 -2.93 -15.60
N VAL A 380 18.63 -3.96 -15.44
CA VAL A 380 18.28 -5.33 -15.84
C VAL A 380 17.18 -5.87 -14.93
N ALA A 381 17.26 -5.63 -13.62
CA ALA A 381 16.21 -6.04 -12.67
C ALA A 381 14.86 -5.42 -13.04
N ILE A 382 14.81 -4.10 -13.27
CA ILE A 382 13.58 -3.39 -13.67
C ILE A 382 13.04 -3.91 -14.99
N LEU A 383 13.93 -4.18 -15.98
CA LEU A 383 13.54 -4.75 -17.27
C LEU A 383 12.92 -6.14 -17.11
N VAL A 384 13.57 -7.01 -16.32
CA VAL A 384 13.06 -8.36 -16.01
C VAL A 384 11.70 -8.30 -15.33
N ASP A 385 11.54 -7.44 -14.33
CA ASP A 385 10.28 -7.23 -13.62
C ASP A 385 9.16 -6.78 -14.57
N GLY A 386 9.45 -5.81 -15.44
CA GLY A 386 8.49 -5.33 -16.43
C GLY A 386 8.10 -6.39 -17.47
N LEU A 387 9.09 -7.14 -18.01
CA LEU A 387 8.86 -8.22 -18.97
C LEU A 387 8.07 -9.38 -18.32
N LEU A 388 8.44 -9.76 -17.09
CA LEU A 388 7.72 -10.76 -16.31
C LEU A 388 6.28 -10.32 -16.07
N GLY A 389 6.06 -9.05 -15.73
CA GLY A 389 4.74 -8.46 -15.56
C GLY A 389 3.91 -8.57 -16.84
N VAL A 390 4.43 -8.14 -17.99
CA VAL A 390 3.75 -8.26 -19.29
C VAL A 390 3.44 -9.72 -19.62
N LEU A 391 4.41 -10.61 -19.45
CA LEU A 391 4.25 -12.05 -19.74
C LEU A 391 3.13 -12.64 -18.87
N LEU A 392 3.21 -12.47 -17.55
CA LEU A 392 2.24 -13.08 -16.63
C LEU A 392 0.84 -12.47 -16.76
N VAL A 393 0.71 -11.16 -17.03
CA VAL A 393 -0.59 -10.52 -17.32
C VAL A 393 -1.18 -11.08 -18.62
N THR A 394 -0.36 -11.28 -19.65
CA THR A 394 -0.79 -11.88 -20.92
C THR A 394 -1.23 -13.33 -20.71
N VAL A 395 -0.48 -14.14 -19.98
CA VAL A 395 -0.84 -15.52 -19.62
C VAL A 395 -2.16 -15.54 -18.82
N CYS A 396 -2.29 -14.66 -17.83
CA CYS A 396 -3.53 -14.53 -17.06
C CYS A 396 -4.74 -14.23 -17.97
N PHE A 397 -4.58 -13.33 -18.92
CA PHE A 397 -5.62 -13.03 -19.90
C PHE A 397 -5.93 -14.22 -20.81
N MET A 398 -4.92 -14.94 -21.29
CA MET A 398 -5.12 -16.12 -22.16
C MET A 398 -5.85 -17.27 -21.44
N VAL A 399 -5.51 -17.50 -20.16
CA VAL A 399 -6.14 -18.56 -19.34
C VAL A 399 -7.57 -18.19 -18.93
N TRP A 400 -7.85 -16.91 -18.67
CA TRP A 400 -9.15 -16.42 -18.20
C TRP A 400 -9.69 -15.25 -19.06
N PRO A 401 -9.99 -15.46 -20.34
CA PRO A 401 -10.46 -14.37 -21.22
C PRO A 401 -11.80 -13.76 -20.79
N ASP A 402 -12.59 -14.51 -20.04
CA ASP A 402 -13.88 -14.07 -19.51
C ASP A 402 -13.78 -12.89 -18.52
N ILE A 403 -12.58 -12.60 -18.00
CA ILE A 403 -12.35 -11.42 -17.16
C ILE A 403 -12.73 -10.11 -17.88
N LEU A 404 -12.57 -10.06 -19.21
CA LEU A 404 -12.94 -8.89 -20.02
C LEU A 404 -14.44 -8.71 -20.19
N LYS A 405 -15.23 -9.80 -20.04
CA LYS A 405 -16.67 -9.85 -20.26
C LYS A 405 -17.47 -9.92 -18.96
N ALA A 406 -16.77 -9.96 -17.83
CA ALA A 406 -17.41 -10.15 -16.53
C ALA A 406 -18.31 -8.95 -16.21
N ARG A 407 -19.61 -9.25 -16.01
CA ARG A 407 -20.63 -8.30 -15.55
C ARG A 407 -20.89 -8.49 -14.06
N SER A 408 -21.27 -7.43 -13.36
CA SER A 408 -21.65 -7.49 -11.95
C SER A 408 -22.84 -8.44 -11.74
N ILE A 409 -23.00 -8.97 -10.51
CA ILE A 409 -24.18 -9.79 -10.17
C ILE A 409 -25.48 -9.02 -10.45
N ARG A 410 -25.48 -7.70 -10.19
CA ARG A 410 -26.63 -6.83 -10.41
C ARG A 410 -27.03 -6.75 -11.89
N GLU A 411 -26.05 -6.62 -12.78
CA GLU A 411 -26.29 -6.60 -14.24
C GLU A 411 -26.73 -7.96 -14.81
N ARG A 412 -26.37 -9.08 -14.14
CA ARG A 412 -26.85 -10.42 -14.54
C ARG A 412 -28.30 -10.69 -14.12
N MET A 413 -28.79 -9.97 -13.10
CA MET A 413 -30.20 -10.09 -12.68
C MET A 413 -31.11 -9.16 -13.47
N GLU A 414 -30.56 -8.12 -14.09
CA GLU A 414 -31.31 -7.15 -14.90
C GLU A 414 -31.32 -7.49 -16.40
N SER A 415 -30.48 -8.45 -16.87
CA SER A 415 -30.41 -8.96 -18.25
C SER A 415 -31.11 -10.32 -18.39
#